data_5e3ddc9f25c058bbf280a7e7652892ac
#
_entry.id   5e3ddc9f25c058bbf280a7e7652892ac
#
_cell.length_a   1.000
_cell.length_b   1.000
_cell.length_c   1.000
_cell.angle_alpha   90.00
_cell.angle_beta   90.00
_cell.angle_gamma   90.00
#
_symmetry.space_group_name_H-M   'P 1'
#
loop_
_entity.id
_entity.type
_entity.pdbx_description
1 polymer ?
#
loop_
_entity_poly.entity_id
_entity_poly.type
_entity_poly.pdbx_seq_one_letter_code
_entity_poly.pdbx_strand_id
1 'polypeptide(L)'
;DRDYTWNDNGELIRISSPRQTRSYSYSDTGRLTGVHTTAANLDIRIPYATDPAGNRLPDPELHPDSPLSAWPDNRIARDAHYLYRYDRHGRLTEKTDLIPEGVIRTDDERTHRYHYDSRHRLVHYTRTQYAEPLVESRYLYDLLGRRVAKRVWRRERDLTGWMSLSWKPEVPWYGWDGDRLTTIQNDRTRIQTVYQPGSFTPLIRVETATGELAKTQRRSLADALQQSGGEDGGSVVFPPVLVQMLDRLESEILADRVSEESRRWLASCGLTVEQIQNQMDPVYTPARKIHLYHCDHRGLPLALVSTEGATEWCAEYDEWGNLLNEENPHQLQQLIRLPGQQYDEESGLYYNRHRYYDPLKGRYI
;
A
#
# COMPACT_ATOMS: atom_id res chain seq x y z
N ASP A 1 1.20 -0.60 -25.92
CA ASP A 1 -0.18 -1.00 -26.25
C ASP A 1 -0.34 -2.48 -25.93
N ARG A 2 -1.55 -2.86 -25.49
CA ARG A 2 -1.98 -4.22 -25.22
C ARG A 2 -3.35 -4.45 -25.82
N ASP A 3 -3.51 -5.56 -26.53
CA ASP A 3 -4.78 -5.96 -27.13
C ASP A 3 -5.36 -7.14 -26.34
N TYR A 4 -6.63 -7.03 -25.96
CA TYR A 4 -7.35 -8.04 -25.18
C TYR A 4 -8.37 -8.71 -26.08
N THR A 5 -8.37 -10.03 -26.12
CA THR A 5 -9.33 -10.83 -26.91
C THR A 5 -10.17 -11.69 -25.96
N TRP A 6 -11.47 -11.64 -26.15
CA TRP A 6 -12.46 -12.35 -25.35
C TRP A 6 -13.21 -13.37 -26.22
N ASN A 7 -13.63 -14.48 -25.63
CA ASN A 7 -14.51 -15.43 -26.32
C ASN A 7 -15.99 -15.03 -26.15
N ASP A 8 -16.89 -15.79 -26.76
CA ASP A 8 -18.33 -15.53 -26.71
C ASP A 8 -18.93 -15.70 -25.29
N ASN A 9 -18.26 -16.41 -24.40
CA ASN A 9 -18.62 -16.55 -22.99
C ASN A 9 -18.14 -15.39 -22.11
N GLY A 10 -17.44 -14.40 -22.68
CA GLY A 10 -16.85 -13.29 -21.94
C GLY A 10 -15.58 -13.64 -21.17
N GLU A 11 -14.93 -14.76 -21.49
CA GLU A 11 -13.65 -15.17 -20.91
C GLU A 11 -12.49 -14.56 -21.70
N LEU A 12 -11.50 -14.02 -20.98
CA LEU A 12 -10.29 -13.47 -21.59
C LEU A 12 -9.41 -14.60 -22.13
N ILE A 13 -9.29 -14.71 -23.45
CA ILE A 13 -8.54 -15.81 -24.10
C ILE A 13 -7.14 -15.39 -24.55
N ARG A 14 -6.87 -14.09 -24.72
CA ARG A 14 -5.55 -13.63 -25.14
C ARG A 14 -5.28 -12.20 -24.73
N ILE A 15 -4.05 -11.93 -24.28
CA ILE A 15 -3.45 -10.60 -24.15
C ILE A 15 -2.25 -10.57 -25.08
N SER A 16 -2.24 -9.64 -26.05
CA SER A 16 -1.17 -9.45 -27.00
C SER A 16 -0.48 -8.11 -26.78
N SER A 17 0.84 -8.10 -26.79
CA SER A 17 1.66 -6.89 -26.77
C SER A 17 2.86 -7.04 -27.70
N PRO A 18 3.59 -5.96 -28.05
CA PRO A 18 4.79 -6.07 -28.88
C PRO A 18 5.89 -6.98 -28.31
N ARG A 19 5.90 -7.20 -26.97
CA ARG A 19 6.92 -7.99 -26.31
C ARG A 19 6.54 -9.45 -26.13
N GLN A 20 5.26 -9.74 -25.87
CA GLN A 20 4.79 -11.08 -25.58
C GLN A 20 3.30 -11.23 -25.85
N THR A 21 2.89 -12.47 -26.05
CA THR A 21 1.48 -12.88 -26.12
C THR A 21 1.20 -13.90 -25.03
N ARG A 22 0.11 -13.70 -24.29
CA ARG A 22 -0.43 -14.65 -23.31
C ARG A 22 -1.77 -15.18 -23.79
N SER A 23 -1.91 -16.50 -23.85
CA SER A 23 -3.16 -17.16 -24.21
C SER A 23 -3.67 -17.97 -23.02
N TYR A 24 -4.97 -17.90 -22.78
CA TYR A 24 -5.63 -18.51 -21.63
C TYR A 24 -6.57 -19.61 -22.09
N SER A 25 -6.55 -20.75 -21.39
CA SER A 25 -7.42 -21.89 -21.65
C SER A 25 -8.36 -22.10 -20.46
N TYR A 26 -9.60 -22.48 -20.75
CA TYR A 26 -10.64 -22.68 -19.74
C TYR A 26 -11.27 -24.07 -19.89
N SER A 27 -11.78 -24.60 -18.77
CA SER A 27 -12.63 -25.79 -18.77
C SER A 27 -14.04 -25.45 -19.25
N ASP A 28 -14.86 -26.47 -19.52
CA ASP A 28 -16.28 -26.32 -19.89
C ASP A 28 -17.10 -25.59 -18.79
N THR A 29 -16.59 -25.54 -17.57
CA THR A 29 -17.19 -24.85 -16.43
C THR A 29 -16.62 -23.43 -16.21
N GLY A 30 -15.82 -22.90 -17.14
CA GLY A 30 -15.25 -21.56 -17.07
C GLY A 30 -14.06 -21.40 -16.10
N ARG A 31 -13.43 -22.50 -15.67
CA ARG A 31 -12.25 -22.46 -14.82
C ARG A 31 -10.98 -22.37 -15.66
N LEU A 32 -10.05 -21.50 -15.27
CA LEU A 32 -8.75 -21.37 -15.93
C LEU A 32 -7.96 -22.69 -15.81
N THR A 33 -7.58 -23.28 -16.95
CA THR A 33 -6.84 -24.55 -17.02
C THR A 33 -5.39 -24.38 -17.42
N GLY A 34 -5.01 -23.24 -17.95
CA GLY A 34 -3.63 -22.99 -18.33
C GLY A 34 -3.40 -21.63 -18.92
N VAL A 35 -2.14 -21.23 -18.91
CA VAL A 35 -1.62 -20.02 -19.55
C VAL A 35 -0.44 -20.39 -20.43
N HIS A 36 -0.45 -19.93 -21.67
CA HIS A 36 0.63 -20.08 -22.62
C HIS A 36 1.22 -18.71 -22.94
N THR A 37 2.46 -18.47 -22.54
CA THR A 37 3.18 -17.22 -22.79
C THR A 37 4.24 -17.43 -23.86
N THR A 38 4.17 -16.63 -24.93
CA THR A 38 5.14 -16.64 -26.03
C THR A 38 5.78 -15.28 -26.19
N ALA A 39 7.10 -15.25 -26.39
CA ALA A 39 7.91 -14.08 -26.74
C ALA A 39 9.04 -14.50 -27.66
N ALA A 40 9.89 -13.60 -28.11
CA ALA A 40 10.94 -13.88 -29.10
C ALA A 40 11.83 -15.10 -28.75
N ASN A 41 12.14 -15.32 -27.46
CA ASN A 41 12.95 -16.44 -26.97
C ASN A 41 12.28 -17.17 -25.79
N LEU A 42 10.97 -17.10 -25.69
CA LEU A 42 10.22 -17.64 -24.57
C LEU A 42 8.97 -18.35 -25.07
N ASP A 43 8.83 -19.62 -24.69
CA ASP A 43 7.64 -20.43 -24.88
C ASP A 43 7.38 -21.20 -23.58
N ILE A 44 6.47 -20.67 -22.76
CA ILE A 44 6.16 -21.26 -21.45
C ILE A 44 4.67 -21.60 -21.40
N ARG A 45 4.37 -22.84 -21.00
CA ARG A 45 3.03 -23.31 -20.72
C ARG A 45 2.92 -23.65 -19.24
N ILE A 46 1.98 -23.02 -18.55
CA ILE A 46 1.71 -23.28 -17.14
C ILE A 46 0.31 -23.89 -17.05
N PRO A 47 0.19 -25.18 -16.69
CA PRO A 47 -1.10 -25.79 -16.45
C PRO A 47 -1.64 -25.38 -15.09
N TYR A 48 -2.95 -25.19 -15.00
CA TYR A 48 -3.65 -24.94 -13.75
C TYR A 48 -4.74 -26.00 -13.54
N ALA A 49 -4.81 -26.53 -12.34
CA ALA A 49 -5.85 -27.44 -11.93
C ALA A 49 -6.51 -26.94 -10.64
N THR A 50 -7.80 -27.17 -10.54
CA THR A 50 -8.58 -26.91 -9.35
C THR A 50 -9.37 -28.15 -8.95
N ASP A 51 -9.55 -28.35 -7.65
CA ASP A 51 -10.46 -29.38 -7.16
C ASP A 51 -11.94 -28.98 -7.39
N PRO A 52 -12.91 -29.89 -7.15
CA PRO A 52 -14.33 -29.57 -7.30
C PRO A 52 -14.79 -28.41 -6.42
N ALA A 53 -14.14 -28.17 -5.28
CA ALA A 53 -14.41 -27.06 -4.38
C ALA A 53 -13.78 -25.72 -4.82
N GLY A 54 -13.00 -25.73 -5.91
CA GLY A 54 -12.34 -24.56 -6.46
C GLY A 54 -10.97 -24.23 -5.85
N ASN A 55 -10.40 -25.12 -5.06
CA ASN A 55 -9.05 -24.93 -4.53
C ASN A 55 -8.03 -25.13 -5.64
N ARG A 56 -7.03 -24.26 -5.71
CA ARG A 56 -5.89 -24.40 -6.60
C ARG A 56 -5.04 -25.60 -6.16
N LEU A 57 -4.85 -26.55 -7.07
CA LEU A 57 -4.01 -27.71 -6.84
C LEU A 57 -2.54 -27.38 -7.13
N PRO A 58 -1.58 -28.00 -6.43
CA PRO A 58 -0.17 -27.95 -6.79
C PRO A 58 0.04 -28.50 -8.20
N ASP A 59 1.03 -27.94 -8.91
CA ASP A 59 1.43 -28.49 -10.23
C ASP A 59 1.97 -29.91 -10.04
N PRO A 60 1.34 -30.94 -10.63
CA PRO A 60 1.75 -32.32 -10.46
C PRO A 60 3.10 -32.63 -11.11
N GLU A 61 3.56 -31.85 -12.08
CA GLU A 61 4.89 -32.03 -12.71
C GLU A 61 6.00 -31.51 -11.76
N LEU A 62 5.76 -30.42 -11.08
CA LEU A 62 6.70 -29.82 -10.13
C LEU A 62 6.62 -30.45 -8.73
N HIS A 63 5.45 -30.93 -8.35
CA HIS A 63 5.16 -31.45 -7.02
C HIS A 63 4.38 -32.77 -7.06
N PRO A 64 4.94 -33.85 -7.64
CA PRO A 64 4.21 -35.10 -7.86
C PRO A 64 3.74 -35.78 -6.56
N ASP A 65 4.48 -35.56 -5.46
CA ASP A 65 4.23 -36.19 -4.16
C ASP A 65 3.58 -35.25 -3.14
N SER A 66 3.09 -34.10 -3.58
CA SER A 66 2.53 -33.07 -2.70
C SER A 66 1.05 -32.77 -2.99
N PRO A 67 0.13 -33.71 -2.72
CA PRO A 67 -1.28 -33.47 -2.93
C PRO A 67 -1.81 -32.40 -1.97
N LEU A 68 -2.78 -31.63 -2.45
CA LEU A 68 -3.53 -30.71 -1.60
C LEU A 68 -4.34 -31.51 -0.58
N SER A 69 -4.19 -31.17 0.70
CA SER A 69 -5.01 -31.71 1.78
C SER A 69 -5.90 -30.62 2.36
N ALA A 70 -7.21 -30.89 2.43
CA ALA A 70 -8.20 -29.97 2.99
C ALA A 70 -9.04 -30.64 4.08
N TRP A 71 -9.52 -29.81 5.03
CA TRP A 71 -10.51 -30.22 6.03
C TRP A 71 -11.89 -30.38 5.37
N PRO A 72 -12.85 -31.11 6.00
CA PRO A 72 -14.20 -31.26 5.46
C PRO A 72 -14.92 -29.94 5.19
N ASP A 73 -14.56 -28.86 5.86
CA ASP A 73 -15.09 -27.51 5.67
C ASP A 73 -14.33 -26.69 4.63
N ASN A 74 -13.53 -27.34 3.80
CA ASN A 74 -12.74 -26.75 2.71
C ASN A 74 -11.61 -25.81 3.16
N ARG A 75 -11.17 -25.85 4.41
CA ARG A 75 -9.94 -25.20 4.84
C ARG A 75 -8.74 -26.02 4.42
N ILE A 76 -7.75 -25.40 3.78
CA ILE A 76 -6.54 -26.11 3.35
C ILE A 76 -5.71 -26.47 4.58
N ALA A 77 -5.46 -27.75 4.80
CA ALA A 77 -4.61 -28.24 5.87
C ALA A 77 -3.13 -28.27 5.48
N ARG A 78 -2.86 -28.61 4.20
CA ARG A 78 -1.52 -28.71 3.66
C ARG A 78 -1.55 -28.51 2.15
N ASP A 79 -0.53 -27.83 1.61
CA ASP A 79 -0.24 -27.76 0.18
C ASP A 79 1.23 -28.16 -0.09
N ALA A 80 1.75 -27.87 -1.28
CA ALA A 80 3.13 -28.20 -1.67
C ALA A 80 4.20 -27.49 -0.82
N HIS A 81 3.86 -26.38 -0.19
CA HIS A 81 4.84 -25.49 0.44
C HIS A 81 4.61 -25.28 1.93
N TYR A 82 3.37 -25.45 2.44
CA TYR A 82 2.98 -25.09 3.78
C TYR A 82 2.05 -26.07 4.46
N LEU A 83 2.18 -26.14 5.79
CA LEU A 83 1.21 -26.72 6.70
C LEU A 83 0.43 -25.58 7.37
N TYR A 84 -0.91 -25.70 7.45
CA TYR A 84 -1.80 -24.66 7.95
C TYR A 84 -2.55 -25.10 9.19
N ARG A 85 -2.74 -24.19 10.14
CA ARG A 85 -3.58 -24.38 11.32
C ARG A 85 -4.57 -23.24 11.47
N TYR A 86 -5.74 -23.58 11.97
CA TYR A 86 -6.86 -22.64 12.10
C TYR A 86 -7.41 -22.67 13.54
N ASP A 87 -8.01 -21.56 13.96
CA ASP A 87 -8.75 -21.51 15.21
C ASP A 87 -10.19 -22.06 15.05
N ARG A 88 -10.92 -22.06 16.18
CA ARG A 88 -12.34 -22.51 16.20
C ARG A 88 -13.28 -21.69 15.31
N HIS A 89 -12.85 -20.49 14.89
CA HIS A 89 -13.62 -19.60 14.02
C HIS A 89 -13.25 -19.76 12.53
N GLY A 90 -12.34 -20.68 12.21
CA GLY A 90 -11.88 -20.92 10.86
C GLY A 90 -10.83 -19.92 10.33
N ARG A 91 -10.26 -19.08 11.21
CA ARG A 91 -9.22 -18.12 10.84
C ARG A 91 -7.85 -18.78 10.87
N LEU A 92 -7.00 -18.45 9.90
CA LEU A 92 -5.63 -18.95 9.85
C LEU A 92 -4.83 -18.42 11.05
N THR A 93 -4.32 -19.31 11.89
CA THR A 93 -3.51 -18.94 13.06
C THR A 93 -2.03 -19.24 12.89
N GLU A 94 -1.71 -20.26 12.09
CA GLU A 94 -0.32 -20.64 11.85
C GLU A 94 -0.12 -21.19 10.44
N LYS A 95 1.00 -20.85 9.86
CA LYS A 95 1.50 -21.40 8.59
C LYS A 95 2.97 -21.74 8.77
N THR A 96 3.35 -22.99 8.49
CA THR A 96 4.73 -23.47 8.64
C THR A 96 5.27 -23.93 7.29
N ASP A 97 6.49 -23.52 6.95
CA ASP A 97 7.16 -23.95 5.73
C ASP A 97 7.39 -25.47 5.76
N LEU A 98 7.10 -26.15 4.67
CA LEU A 98 7.44 -27.55 4.48
C LEU A 98 8.85 -27.67 3.89
N ILE A 99 9.64 -28.59 4.47
CA ILE A 99 10.98 -28.93 3.97
C ILE A 99 10.85 -30.19 3.11
N PRO A 100 11.20 -30.16 1.82
CA PRO A 100 11.22 -31.35 1.00
C PRO A 100 12.18 -32.42 1.58
N GLU A 101 11.79 -33.68 1.54
CA GLU A 101 12.64 -34.79 1.95
C GLU A 101 13.94 -34.82 1.13
N GLY A 102 15.07 -35.11 1.79
CA GLY A 102 16.38 -35.22 1.12
C GLY A 102 17.12 -33.89 0.93
N VAL A 103 16.56 -32.78 1.31
CA VAL A 103 17.25 -31.50 1.28
C VAL A 103 17.99 -31.27 2.60
N ILE A 104 19.33 -31.24 2.54
CA ILE A 104 20.14 -30.79 3.69
C ILE A 104 19.99 -29.28 3.77
N ARG A 105 19.32 -28.80 4.82
CA ARG A 105 19.13 -27.39 5.03
C ARG A 105 20.03 -26.84 6.10
N THR A 106 20.59 -25.68 5.78
CA THR A 106 21.17 -24.77 6.77
C THR A 106 20.11 -23.86 7.39
N ASP A 107 18.96 -23.75 6.71
CA ASP A 107 17.83 -22.90 7.10
C ASP A 107 16.66 -23.75 7.54
N ASP A 108 16.19 -23.53 8.74
CA ASP A 108 15.05 -24.25 9.30
C ASP A 108 13.71 -23.71 8.83
N GLU A 109 12.68 -24.48 9.16
CA GLU A 109 11.29 -24.14 8.96
C GLU A 109 10.95 -22.76 9.55
N ARG A 110 10.38 -21.90 8.71
CA ARG A 110 9.81 -20.65 9.18
C ARG A 110 8.37 -20.87 9.58
N THR A 111 8.02 -20.31 10.74
CA THR A 111 6.65 -20.35 11.25
C THR A 111 6.06 -18.95 11.24
N HIS A 112 4.92 -18.84 10.58
CA HIS A 112 4.12 -17.61 10.51
C HIS A 112 2.95 -17.74 11.47
N ARG A 113 2.74 -16.76 12.35
CA ARG A 113 1.63 -16.74 13.30
C ARG A 113 0.78 -15.49 13.11
N TYR A 114 -0.52 -15.70 13.21
CA TYR A 114 -1.56 -14.69 12.98
C TYR A 114 -2.47 -14.60 14.18
N HIS A 115 -2.62 -13.40 14.75
CA HIS A 115 -3.48 -13.15 15.89
C HIS A 115 -4.56 -12.13 15.53
N TYR A 116 -5.77 -12.40 15.99
CA TYR A 116 -6.95 -11.62 15.67
C TYR A 116 -7.57 -11.03 16.93
N ASP A 117 -8.22 -9.87 16.79
CA ASP A 117 -9.01 -9.29 17.85
C ASP A 117 -10.42 -9.93 17.92
N SER A 118 -11.23 -9.45 18.88
CA SER A 118 -12.61 -9.91 19.07
C SER A 118 -13.55 -9.58 17.90
N ARG A 119 -13.14 -8.70 17.00
CA ARG A 119 -13.85 -8.33 15.77
C ARG A 119 -13.32 -9.07 14.53
N HIS A 120 -12.53 -10.13 14.74
CA HIS A 120 -11.94 -10.96 13.69
C HIS A 120 -10.96 -10.22 12.75
N ARG A 121 -10.37 -9.12 13.21
CA ARG A 121 -9.35 -8.37 12.44
C ARG A 121 -7.96 -8.85 12.83
N LEU A 122 -7.07 -9.01 11.84
CA LEU A 122 -5.67 -9.34 12.08
C LEU A 122 -5.00 -8.16 12.78
N VAL A 123 -4.51 -8.38 14.01
CA VAL A 123 -3.87 -7.33 14.82
C VAL A 123 -2.38 -7.55 15.04
N HIS A 124 -1.92 -8.80 14.89
CA HIS A 124 -0.52 -9.14 15.12
C HIS A 124 -0.08 -10.29 14.22
N TYR A 125 1.09 -10.14 13.62
CA TYR A 125 1.75 -11.15 12.79
C TYR A 125 3.19 -11.31 13.22
N THR A 126 3.67 -12.55 13.27
CA THR A 126 5.08 -12.86 13.50
C THR A 126 5.56 -13.91 12.51
N ARG A 127 6.82 -13.80 12.11
CA ARG A 127 7.55 -14.85 11.42
C ARG A 127 8.78 -15.19 12.23
N THR A 128 8.93 -16.44 12.57
CA THR A 128 10.03 -16.95 13.40
C THR A 128 10.80 -18.04 12.68
N GLN A 129 12.06 -18.18 13.00
CA GLN A 129 12.93 -19.28 12.59
C GLN A 129 13.75 -19.68 13.81
N TYR A 130 13.88 -20.98 14.10
CA TYR A 130 14.49 -21.47 15.37
C TYR A 130 13.89 -20.83 16.64
N ALA A 131 12.59 -20.58 16.63
CA ALA A 131 11.90 -19.83 17.67
C ALA A 131 12.36 -18.37 17.85
N GLU A 132 13.28 -17.88 17.05
CA GLU A 132 13.71 -16.48 17.04
C GLU A 132 12.90 -15.64 16.06
N PRO A 133 12.49 -14.42 16.42
CA PRO A 133 11.70 -13.58 15.53
C PRO A 133 12.54 -13.04 14.38
N LEU A 134 12.05 -13.21 13.16
CA LEU A 134 12.57 -12.58 11.94
C LEU A 134 11.86 -11.26 11.66
N VAL A 135 10.56 -11.23 11.91
CA VAL A 135 9.70 -10.06 11.72
C VAL A 135 8.54 -10.11 12.70
N GLU A 136 8.14 -8.95 13.20
CA GLU A 136 6.92 -8.76 13.97
C GLU A 136 6.17 -7.57 13.40
N SER A 137 4.85 -7.67 13.30
CA SER A 137 3.98 -6.60 12.85
C SER A 137 2.77 -6.46 13.74
N ARG A 138 2.37 -5.21 13.98
CA ARG A 138 1.12 -4.88 14.68
C ARG A 138 0.31 -3.94 13.81
N TYR A 139 -0.99 -4.21 13.71
CA TYR A 139 -1.92 -3.48 12.87
C TYR A 139 -2.92 -2.73 13.74
N LEU A 140 -3.13 -1.46 13.41
CA LEU A 140 -4.00 -0.54 14.14
C LEU A 140 -5.17 -0.15 13.24
N TYR A 141 -6.37 -0.17 13.80
CA TYR A 141 -7.61 0.10 13.08
C TYR A 141 -8.40 1.23 13.74
N ASP A 142 -9.15 1.98 12.92
CA ASP A 142 -10.10 2.96 13.42
C ASP A 142 -11.44 2.29 13.84
N LEU A 143 -12.38 3.12 14.28
CA LEU A 143 -13.71 2.64 14.70
C LEU A 143 -14.52 2.02 13.57
N LEU A 144 -14.24 2.41 12.32
CA LEU A 144 -14.87 1.85 11.12
C LEU A 144 -14.18 0.56 10.64
N GLY A 145 -13.11 0.11 11.34
CA GLY A 145 -12.36 -1.08 10.99
C GLY A 145 -11.38 -0.89 9.82
N ARG A 146 -11.04 0.36 9.45
CA ARG A 146 -10.02 0.65 8.45
C ARG A 146 -8.64 0.66 9.12
N ARG A 147 -7.65 0.08 8.49
CA ARG A 147 -6.28 0.07 9.02
C ARG A 147 -5.68 1.47 8.89
N VAL A 148 -5.37 2.11 10.01
CA VAL A 148 -4.82 3.47 10.06
C VAL A 148 -3.31 3.51 10.25
N ALA A 149 -2.72 2.42 10.73
CA ALA A 149 -1.26 2.28 10.82
C ALA A 149 -0.86 0.82 10.93
N LYS A 150 0.40 0.54 10.65
CA LYS A 150 1.08 -0.68 11.10
C LYS A 150 2.43 -0.33 11.71
N ARG A 151 2.94 -1.20 12.57
CA ARG A 151 4.28 -1.13 13.13
C ARG A 151 4.99 -2.41 12.76
N VAL A 152 6.14 -2.30 12.09
CA VAL A 152 6.91 -3.45 11.61
C VAL A 152 8.30 -3.41 12.18
N TRP A 153 8.66 -4.44 12.95
CA TRP A 153 10.01 -4.68 13.43
C TRP A 153 10.63 -5.78 12.58
N ARG A 154 11.83 -5.50 12.04
CA ARG A 154 12.59 -6.47 11.26
C ARG A 154 13.85 -6.87 12.00
N ARG A 155 14.32 -8.10 11.77
CA ARG A 155 15.60 -8.55 12.30
C ARG A 155 16.73 -7.77 11.65
N GLU A 156 17.56 -7.17 12.48
CA GLU A 156 18.74 -6.42 12.06
C GLU A 156 19.92 -6.75 12.97
N ARG A 157 21.13 -6.49 12.49
CA ARG A 157 22.35 -6.62 13.27
C ARG A 157 22.56 -5.35 14.07
N ASP A 158 22.64 -5.47 15.39
CA ASP A 158 22.94 -4.34 16.27
C ASP A 158 24.44 -3.95 16.24
N LEU A 159 24.81 -2.90 16.99
CA LEU A 159 26.19 -2.40 17.08
C LEU A 159 27.17 -3.42 17.67
N THR A 160 26.70 -4.43 18.38
CA THR A 160 27.51 -5.51 18.94
C THR A 160 27.64 -6.72 18.01
N GLY A 161 26.95 -6.69 16.88
CA GLY A 161 26.93 -7.77 15.89
C GLY A 161 25.86 -8.84 16.15
N TRP A 162 25.06 -8.71 17.20
CA TRP A 162 23.93 -9.59 17.46
C TRP A 162 22.73 -9.30 16.55
N MET A 163 22.05 -10.36 16.17
CA MET A 163 20.82 -10.27 15.38
C MET A 163 19.60 -10.20 16.30
N SER A 164 18.91 -9.09 16.28
CA SER A 164 17.67 -8.88 17.06
C SER A 164 16.62 -8.13 16.22
N LEU A 165 15.39 -8.04 16.72
CA LEU A 165 14.41 -7.13 16.13
C LEU A 165 14.86 -5.69 16.32
N SER A 166 14.61 -4.85 15.31
CA SER A 166 14.94 -3.43 15.32
C SER A 166 14.37 -2.75 16.57
N TRP A 167 15.13 -1.85 17.17
CA TRP A 167 14.69 -1.08 18.33
C TRP A 167 13.45 -0.23 18.03
N LYS A 168 13.45 0.43 16.87
CA LYS A 168 12.37 1.29 16.40
C LYS A 168 11.63 0.62 15.24
N PRO A 169 10.29 0.51 15.30
CA PRO A 169 9.53 -0.02 14.19
C PRO A 169 9.48 0.96 13.02
N GLU A 170 9.34 0.42 11.81
CA GLU A 170 8.82 1.17 10.67
C GLU A 170 7.31 1.38 10.87
N VAL A 171 6.85 2.62 10.73
CA VAL A 171 5.43 2.96 10.97
C VAL A 171 4.86 3.72 9.77
N PRO A 172 4.28 3.04 8.80
CA PRO A 172 3.42 3.69 7.81
C PRO A 172 2.05 4.01 8.43
N TRP A 173 1.59 5.24 8.18
CA TRP A 173 0.25 5.72 8.48
C TRP A 173 -0.59 5.72 7.22
N TYR A 174 -1.87 5.40 7.35
CA TYR A 174 -2.81 5.28 6.26
C TYR A 174 -3.96 6.28 6.39
N GLY A 175 -4.23 7.01 5.31
CA GLY A 175 -5.38 7.89 5.17
C GLY A 175 -6.40 7.33 4.17
N TRP A 176 -7.67 7.54 4.45
CA TRP A 176 -8.78 6.95 3.72
C TRP A 176 -9.77 7.99 3.21
N ASP A 177 -10.31 7.74 2.03
CA ASP A 177 -11.51 8.39 1.50
C ASP A 177 -12.59 7.30 1.32
N GLY A 178 -13.54 7.26 2.24
CA GLY A 178 -14.47 6.13 2.35
C GLY A 178 -13.71 4.81 2.54
N ASP A 179 -13.86 3.88 1.61
CA ASP A 179 -13.17 2.58 1.60
C ASP A 179 -11.92 2.56 0.70
N ARG A 180 -11.52 3.69 0.14
CA ARG A 180 -10.30 3.83 -0.65
C ARG A 180 -9.13 4.31 0.19
N LEU A 181 -8.03 3.61 0.13
CA LEU A 181 -6.76 4.00 0.76
C LEU A 181 -6.08 5.04 -0.14
N THR A 182 -6.13 6.31 0.26
CA THR A 182 -5.64 7.43 -0.55
C THR A 182 -4.26 7.91 -0.15
N THR A 183 -3.83 7.64 1.08
CA THR A 183 -2.58 8.19 1.62
C THR A 183 -1.80 7.15 2.39
N ILE A 184 -0.51 7.08 2.11
CA ILE A 184 0.47 6.34 2.91
C ILE A 184 1.57 7.32 3.31
N GLN A 185 1.82 7.45 4.60
CA GLN A 185 2.84 8.36 5.11
C GLN A 185 3.74 7.66 6.13
N ASN A 186 5.04 7.81 5.95
CA ASN A 186 6.06 7.42 6.92
C ASN A 186 6.92 8.63 7.32
N ASP A 187 8.03 8.41 8.00
CA ASP A 187 8.98 9.45 8.42
C ASP A 187 9.71 10.13 7.25
N ARG A 188 9.71 9.55 6.06
CA ARG A 188 10.45 10.03 4.89
C ARG A 188 9.56 10.66 3.83
N THR A 189 8.42 10.04 3.53
CA THR A 189 7.56 10.41 2.42
C THR A 189 6.09 10.30 2.75
N ARG A 190 5.30 11.10 2.03
CA ARG A 190 3.85 10.94 1.88
C ARG A 190 3.56 10.56 0.43
N ILE A 191 2.86 9.45 0.24
CA ILE A 191 2.37 9.00 -1.06
C ILE A 191 0.85 9.15 -1.08
N GLN A 192 0.33 9.90 -2.04
CA GLN A 192 -1.09 10.07 -2.26
C GLN A 192 -1.49 9.44 -3.60
N THR A 193 -2.60 8.72 -3.60
CA THR A 193 -3.15 8.08 -4.80
C THR A 193 -4.49 8.68 -5.14
N VAL A 194 -4.61 9.15 -6.37
CA VAL A 194 -5.88 9.59 -6.97
C VAL A 194 -6.45 8.41 -7.76
N TYR A 195 -7.69 8.06 -7.48
CA TYR A 195 -8.40 6.96 -8.15
C TYR A 195 -9.38 7.46 -9.20
N GLN A 196 -9.67 6.61 -10.15
CA GLN A 196 -10.78 6.85 -11.08
C GLN A 196 -12.09 7.02 -10.28
N PRO A 197 -12.91 8.03 -10.59
CA PRO A 197 -14.18 8.24 -9.90
C PRO A 197 -15.05 6.98 -9.87
N GLY A 198 -15.57 6.63 -8.67
CA GLY A 198 -16.40 5.44 -8.47
C GLY A 198 -15.68 4.09 -8.59
N SER A 199 -14.35 4.08 -8.69
CA SER A 199 -13.53 2.88 -8.90
C SER A 199 -12.38 2.81 -7.89
N PHE A 200 -11.75 1.63 -7.79
CA PHE A 200 -10.48 1.41 -7.08
C PHE A 200 -9.28 1.38 -8.03
N THR A 201 -9.46 1.76 -9.29
CA THR A 201 -8.36 1.85 -10.27
C THR A 201 -7.56 3.11 -10.01
N PRO A 202 -6.26 3.01 -9.69
CA PRO A 202 -5.42 4.18 -9.46
C PRO A 202 -5.08 4.87 -10.78
N LEU A 203 -5.04 6.19 -10.78
CA LEU A 203 -4.69 7.03 -11.92
C LEU A 203 -3.39 7.78 -11.72
N ILE A 204 -3.22 8.42 -10.56
CA ILE A 204 -2.08 9.31 -10.30
C ILE A 204 -1.50 8.98 -8.92
N ARG A 205 -0.19 8.90 -8.86
CA ARG A 205 0.61 8.80 -7.64
C ARG A 205 1.37 10.10 -7.42
N VAL A 206 1.19 10.70 -6.27
CA VAL A 206 1.89 11.92 -5.86
C VAL A 206 2.74 11.61 -4.65
N GLU A 207 4.05 11.76 -4.77
CA GLU A 207 5.00 11.56 -3.67
C GLU A 207 5.60 12.89 -3.24
N THR A 208 5.57 13.16 -1.94
CA THR A 208 6.16 14.36 -1.33
C THR A 208 7.08 13.93 -0.19
N ALA A 209 8.29 14.45 -0.14
CA ALA A 209 9.19 14.20 0.97
C ALA A 209 8.65 14.85 2.26
N THR A 210 8.76 14.16 3.39
CA THR A 210 8.27 14.66 4.70
C THR A 210 8.95 15.97 5.09
N GLY A 211 10.25 16.12 4.78
CA GLY A 211 10.97 17.39 4.98
C GLY A 211 10.40 18.57 4.18
N GLU A 212 9.86 18.32 2.98
CA GLU A 212 9.17 19.33 2.18
C GLU A 212 7.80 19.68 2.76
N LEU A 213 7.07 18.69 3.31
CA LEU A 213 5.80 18.92 4.02
C LEU A 213 5.99 19.75 5.28
N ALA A 214 7.08 19.55 6.02
CA ALA A 214 7.40 20.35 7.20
C ALA A 214 7.59 21.84 6.85
N LYS A 215 8.13 22.17 5.67
CA LYS A 215 8.27 23.55 5.18
C LYS A 215 6.94 24.21 4.85
N THR A 216 5.84 23.46 4.67
CA THR A 216 4.51 24.01 4.44
C THR A 216 3.82 24.44 5.72
N GLN A 217 4.33 24.03 6.89
CA GLN A 217 3.84 24.47 8.17
C GLN A 217 4.28 25.92 8.38
N ARG A 218 3.31 26.80 8.36
CA ARG A 218 3.49 28.24 8.59
C ARG A 218 2.71 28.66 9.81
N ARG A 219 3.20 29.68 10.48
CA ARG A 219 2.45 30.31 11.58
C ARG A 219 1.26 31.07 10.98
N SER A 220 0.16 31.13 11.72
CA SER A 220 -0.91 32.06 11.38
C SER A 220 -0.41 33.50 11.49
N LEU A 221 -1.07 34.43 10.80
CA LEU A 221 -0.75 35.85 10.93
C LEU A 221 -0.87 36.33 12.41
N ALA A 222 -1.87 35.84 13.12
CA ALA A 222 -2.04 36.12 14.54
C ALA A 222 -0.86 35.62 15.36
N ASP A 223 -0.39 34.40 15.15
CA ASP A 223 0.78 33.81 15.86
C ASP A 223 2.07 34.57 15.54
N ALA A 224 2.27 34.93 14.26
CA ALA A 224 3.44 35.69 13.84
C ALA A 224 3.52 37.05 14.52
N LEU A 225 2.39 37.78 14.62
CA LEU A 225 2.30 39.08 15.28
C LEU A 225 2.42 38.97 16.80
N GLN A 226 1.84 37.91 17.41
CA GLN A 226 2.00 37.66 18.85
C GLN A 226 3.46 37.41 19.24
N GLN A 227 4.20 36.73 18.42
CA GLN A 227 5.63 36.45 18.66
C GLN A 227 6.53 37.65 18.41
N SER A 228 6.15 38.55 17.50
CA SER A 228 6.94 39.78 17.19
C SER A 228 6.64 40.97 18.09
N GLY A 229 5.55 40.95 18.86
CA GLY A 229 5.04 42.09 19.63
C GLY A 229 5.65 42.30 21.02
N GLY A 230 6.59 41.46 21.46
CA GLY A 230 7.22 41.61 22.78
C GLY A 230 8.60 42.28 22.72
N GLU A 231 8.74 43.50 23.20
CA GLU A 231 10.03 44.18 23.30
C GLU A 231 11.03 43.48 24.24
N ASP A 232 10.52 42.60 25.16
CA ASP A 232 11.32 41.85 26.14
C ASP A 232 11.32 40.33 25.93
N GLY A 233 11.01 39.84 24.71
CA GLY A 233 10.97 38.41 24.41
C GLY A 233 9.78 37.64 24.99
N GLY A 234 8.76 38.38 25.51
CA GLY A 234 7.50 37.82 26.00
C GLY A 234 6.47 37.68 24.87
N SER A 235 5.76 36.56 24.84
CA SER A 235 4.62 36.36 23.93
C SER A 235 3.43 37.24 24.38
N VAL A 236 2.93 38.07 23.48
CA VAL A 236 1.69 38.84 23.69
C VAL A 236 0.50 37.98 23.33
N VAL A 237 -0.46 37.82 24.24
CA VAL A 237 -1.69 37.04 23.95
C VAL A 237 -2.77 38.00 23.44
N PHE A 238 -3.23 37.76 22.21
CA PHE A 238 -4.31 38.55 21.62
C PHE A 238 -5.69 38.09 22.10
N PRO A 239 -6.66 39.00 22.26
CA PRO A 239 -8.05 38.63 22.49
C PRO A 239 -8.61 37.78 21.36
N PRO A 240 -9.51 36.81 21.61
CA PRO A 240 -10.07 35.92 20.59
C PRO A 240 -10.70 36.67 19.40
N VAL A 241 -11.32 37.80 19.62
CA VAL A 241 -11.91 38.62 18.55
C VAL A 241 -10.85 39.18 17.61
N LEU A 242 -9.70 39.58 18.12
CA LEU A 242 -8.58 40.06 17.30
C LEU A 242 -7.96 38.91 16.49
N VAL A 243 -7.83 37.74 17.10
CA VAL A 243 -7.34 36.52 16.39
C VAL A 243 -8.28 36.20 15.21
N GLN A 244 -9.60 36.21 15.43
CA GLN A 244 -10.56 35.95 14.34
C GLN A 244 -10.49 36.99 13.21
N MET A 245 -10.29 38.26 13.56
CA MET A 245 -10.12 39.32 12.55
C MET A 245 -8.83 39.14 11.74
N LEU A 246 -7.75 38.73 12.39
CA LEU A 246 -6.46 38.48 11.74
C LEU A 246 -6.52 37.21 10.87
N ASP A 247 -7.19 36.16 11.32
CA ASP A 247 -7.39 34.92 10.52
C ASP A 247 -8.23 35.19 9.26
N ARG A 248 -9.28 36.02 9.40
CA ARG A 248 -10.07 36.48 8.26
C ARG A 248 -9.23 37.28 7.29
N LEU A 249 -8.48 38.27 7.79
CA LEU A 249 -7.60 39.12 6.97
C LEU A 249 -6.54 38.28 6.25
N GLU A 250 -5.92 37.33 6.92
CA GLU A 250 -4.98 36.38 6.31
C GLU A 250 -5.61 35.61 5.16
N SER A 251 -6.82 35.07 5.37
CA SER A 251 -7.56 34.36 4.33
C SER A 251 -7.89 35.23 3.13
N GLU A 252 -8.28 36.49 3.37
CA GLU A 252 -8.57 37.47 2.32
C GLU A 252 -7.32 37.86 1.52
N ILE A 253 -6.17 38.03 2.20
CA ILE A 253 -4.88 38.33 1.53
C ILE A 253 -4.44 37.13 0.67
N LEU A 254 -4.53 35.90 1.20
CA LEU A 254 -4.18 34.70 0.46
C LEU A 254 -5.06 34.45 -0.78
N ALA A 255 -6.32 34.89 -0.70
CA ALA A 255 -7.27 34.80 -1.82
C ALA A 255 -7.15 35.98 -2.82
N ASP A 256 -6.24 36.91 -2.56
CA ASP A 256 -6.12 38.19 -3.31
C ASP A 256 -7.45 38.97 -3.38
N ARG A 257 -8.23 38.94 -2.30
CA ARG A 257 -9.57 39.53 -2.20
C ARG A 257 -9.78 40.21 -0.85
N VAL A 258 -8.98 41.23 -0.54
CA VAL A 258 -9.11 41.95 0.70
C VAL A 258 -10.37 42.86 0.65
N SER A 259 -11.27 42.62 1.59
CA SER A 259 -12.53 43.37 1.72
C SER A 259 -12.30 44.84 2.13
N GLU A 260 -13.23 45.71 1.76
CA GLU A 260 -13.22 47.12 2.19
C GLU A 260 -13.30 47.26 3.72
N GLU A 261 -13.99 46.36 4.39
CA GLU A 261 -14.07 46.29 5.84
C GLU A 261 -12.69 46.05 6.47
N SER A 262 -11.96 45.05 5.97
CA SER A 262 -10.60 44.74 6.41
C SER A 262 -9.63 45.88 6.11
N ARG A 263 -9.74 46.55 4.96
CA ARG A 263 -8.92 47.72 4.60
C ARG A 263 -9.15 48.87 5.53
N ARG A 264 -10.43 49.21 5.87
CA ARG A 264 -10.77 50.25 6.81
C ARG A 264 -10.28 49.96 8.23
N TRP A 265 -10.41 48.71 8.63
CA TRP A 265 -9.89 48.26 9.93
C TRP A 265 -8.37 48.45 10.00
N LEU A 266 -7.60 47.99 9.01
CA LEU A 266 -6.16 48.21 8.95
C LEU A 266 -5.79 49.68 8.97
N ALA A 267 -6.49 50.51 8.18
CA ALA A 267 -6.26 51.95 8.14
C ALA A 267 -6.51 52.59 9.51
N SER A 268 -7.51 52.13 10.28
CA SER A 268 -7.76 52.62 11.66
C SER A 268 -6.65 52.23 12.62
N CYS A 269 -5.88 51.19 12.32
CA CYS A 269 -4.70 50.77 13.08
C CYS A 269 -3.41 51.43 12.55
N GLY A 270 -3.48 52.27 11.52
CA GLY A 270 -2.31 52.89 10.90
C GLY A 270 -1.47 51.93 10.05
N LEU A 271 -2.08 50.83 9.60
CA LEU A 271 -1.40 49.76 8.85
C LEU A 271 -1.94 49.67 7.42
N THR A 272 -1.12 49.18 6.51
CA THR A 272 -1.49 48.82 5.14
C THR A 272 -1.52 47.32 4.92
N VAL A 273 -2.22 46.87 3.85
CA VAL A 273 -2.27 45.46 3.46
C VAL A 273 -0.86 44.94 3.17
N GLU A 274 -0.03 45.72 2.50
CA GLU A 274 1.36 45.35 2.16
C GLU A 274 2.23 45.16 3.42
N GLN A 275 2.05 46.00 4.43
CA GLN A 275 2.77 45.89 5.70
C GLN A 275 2.41 44.57 6.41
N ILE A 276 1.14 44.23 6.44
CA ILE A 276 0.67 42.95 7.03
C ILE A 276 1.12 41.78 6.20
N GLN A 277 1.08 41.86 4.87
CA GLN A 277 1.53 40.80 3.97
C GLN A 277 3.02 40.46 4.16
N ASN A 278 3.84 41.49 4.46
CA ASN A 278 5.27 41.32 4.78
C ASN A 278 5.52 40.65 6.15
N GLN A 279 4.53 40.62 7.03
CA GLN A 279 4.61 39.92 8.33
C GLN A 279 4.14 38.44 8.22
N MET A 280 3.49 38.08 7.14
CA MET A 280 3.03 36.70 6.90
C MET A 280 4.19 35.79 6.54
N ASP A 281 4.19 34.59 7.08
CA ASP A 281 5.10 33.56 6.62
C ASP A 281 4.79 33.23 5.13
N PRO A 282 5.83 33.05 4.29
CA PRO A 282 5.61 32.79 2.88
C PRO A 282 4.86 31.46 2.66
N VAL A 283 4.02 31.41 1.63
CA VAL A 283 3.39 30.16 1.18
C VAL A 283 4.43 29.36 0.43
N TYR A 284 4.71 28.17 0.94
CA TYR A 284 5.65 27.24 0.33
C TYR A 284 4.89 26.13 -0.41
N THR A 285 5.19 25.92 -1.69
CA THR A 285 4.69 24.79 -2.44
C THR A 285 5.73 23.69 -2.46
N PRO A 286 5.47 22.53 -1.84
CA PRO A 286 6.45 21.45 -1.76
C PRO A 286 6.72 20.85 -3.13
N ALA A 287 7.97 20.48 -3.38
CA ALA A 287 8.34 19.69 -4.54
C ALA A 287 7.67 18.31 -4.47
N ARG A 288 7.08 17.87 -5.57
CA ARG A 288 6.33 16.61 -5.68
C ARG A 288 6.85 15.81 -6.87
N LYS A 289 6.89 14.47 -6.67
CA LYS A 289 7.09 13.52 -7.77
C LYS A 289 5.73 12.99 -8.17
N ILE A 290 5.39 13.13 -9.44
CA ILE A 290 4.10 12.71 -9.99
C ILE A 290 4.33 11.57 -10.97
N HIS A 291 3.58 10.49 -10.80
CA HIS A 291 3.56 9.36 -11.72
C HIS A 291 2.13 9.05 -12.14
N LEU A 292 1.97 8.66 -13.38
CA LEU A 292 0.73 8.12 -13.90
C LEU A 292 0.76 6.61 -13.79
N TYR A 293 -0.33 6.01 -13.30
CA TYR A 293 -0.50 4.57 -13.30
C TYR A 293 -0.91 4.08 -14.69
N HIS A 294 -0.24 3.06 -15.15
CA HIS A 294 -0.71 2.23 -16.26
C HIS A 294 -1.20 0.91 -15.66
N CYS A 295 -2.50 0.63 -15.80
CA CYS A 295 -3.15 -0.55 -15.24
C CYS A 295 -3.64 -1.49 -16.36
N ASP A 296 -3.84 -2.77 -16.00
CA ASP A 296 -4.54 -3.72 -16.86
C ASP A 296 -6.07 -3.48 -16.81
N HIS A 297 -6.82 -4.31 -17.55
CA HIS A 297 -8.28 -4.25 -17.62
C HIS A 297 -8.98 -4.46 -16.26
N ARG A 298 -8.31 -5.04 -15.27
CA ARG A 298 -8.82 -5.27 -13.91
C ARG A 298 -8.50 -4.12 -12.97
N GLY A 299 -7.70 -3.14 -13.39
CA GLY A 299 -7.21 -2.07 -12.54
C GLY A 299 -5.93 -2.43 -11.76
N LEU A 300 -5.25 -3.52 -12.12
CA LEU A 300 -3.96 -3.90 -11.54
C LEU A 300 -2.85 -3.01 -12.12
N PRO A 301 -2.05 -2.30 -11.30
CA PRO A 301 -0.94 -1.49 -11.77
C PRO A 301 0.16 -2.33 -12.42
N LEU A 302 0.52 -1.97 -13.63
CA LEU A 302 1.57 -2.62 -14.42
C LEU A 302 2.80 -1.74 -14.59
N ALA A 303 2.62 -0.41 -14.55
CA ALA A 303 3.71 0.54 -14.65
C ALA A 303 3.38 1.87 -13.98
N LEU A 304 4.43 2.57 -13.57
CA LEU A 304 4.41 3.98 -13.20
C LEU A 304 5.22 4.78 -14.23
N VAL A 305 4.58 5.77 -14.81
CA VAL A 305 5.17 6.61 -15.86
C VAL A 305 5.34 8.02 -15.31
N SER A 306 6.53 8.57 -15.45
CA SER A 306 6.83 9.96 -15.05
C SER A 306 6.12 10.98 -15.93
N THR A 307 6.14 12.23 -15.53
CA THR A 307 5.59 13.36 -16.30
C THR A 307 6.31 13.57 -17.63
N GLU A 308 7.53 13.11 -17.76
CA GLU A 308 8.35 13.14 -18.99
C GLU A 308 8.09 11.91 -19.89
N GLY A 309 7.23 10.99 -19.48
CA GLY A 309 6.89 9.79 -20.24
C GLY A 309 7.83 8.61 -20.04
N ALA A 310 8.77 8.68 -19.08
CA ALA A 310 9.66 7.58 -18.77
C ALA A 310 8.96 6.58 -17.83
N THR A 311 9.10 5.27 -18.13
CA THR A 311 8.68 4.21 -17.20
C THR A 311 9.70 4.07 -16.09
N GLU A 312 9.30 4.38 -14.85
CA GLU A 312 10.18 4.36 -13.67
C GLU A 312 9.94 3.17 -12.75
N TRP A 313 8.85 2.48 -12.95
CA TRP A 313 8.52 1.21 -12.31
C TRP A 313 7.66 0.40 -13.25
N CYS A 314 7.88 -0.90 -13.33
CA CYS A 314 6.96 -1.83 -13.98
C CYS A 314 7.01 -3.22 -13.35
N ALA A 315 5.92 -3.97 -13.49
CA ALA A 315 5.79 -5.29 -12.93
C ALA A 315 4.95 -6.23 -13.79
N GLU A 316 5.21 -7.52 -13.63
CA GLU A 316 4.44 -8.61 -14.20
C GLU A 316 3.88 -9.50 -13.10
N TYR A 317 2.67 -9.97 -13.27
CA TYR A 317 1.93 -10.77 -12.29
C TYR A 317 1.38 -12.03 -12.90
N ASP A 318 1.18 -13.04 -12.06
CA ASP A 318 0.36 -14.19 -12.41
C ASP A 318 -1.14 -13.87 -12.32
N GLU A 319 -1.98 -14.83 -12.59
CA GLU A 319 -3.44 -14.68 -12.67
C GLU A 319 -4.09 -14.42 -11.29
N TRP A 320 -3.40 -14.74 -10.20
CA TRP A 320 -3.83 -14.51 -8.81
C TRP A 320 -3.25 -13.25 -8.20
N GLY A 321 -2.45 -12.50 -8.97
CA GLY A 321 -1.85 -11.26 -8.54
C GLY A 321 -0.50 -11.42 -7.82
N ASN A 322 0.15 -12.59 -7.91
CA ASN A 322 1.52 -12.73 -7.44
C ASN A 322 2.48 -11.98 -8.35
N LEU A 323 3.41 -11.26 -7.76
CA LEU A 323 4.47 -10.57 -8.46
C LEU A 323 5.47 -11.59 -9.04
N LEU A 324 5.60 -11.64 -10.36
CA LEU A 324 6.54 -12.51 -11.07
C LEU A 324 7.85 -11.81 -11.36
N ASN A 325 7.77 -10.56 -11.78
CA ASN A 325 8.93 -9.73 -12.12
C ASN A 325 8.65 -8.27 -11.81
N GLU A 326 9.68 -7.55 -11.38
CA GLU A 326 9.60 -6.13 -11.07
C GLU A 326 10.88 -5.43 -11.54
N GLU A 327 10.71 -4.34 -12.28
CA GLU A 327 11.77 -3.40 -12.60
C GLU A 327 11.53 -2.11 -11.83
N ASN A 328 12.38 -1.80 -10.86
CA ASN A 328 12.24 -0.65 -9.97
C ASN A 328 13.60 0.03 -9.69
N PRO A 329 14.23 0.62 -10.72
CA PRO A 329 15.56 1.22 -10.59
C PRO A 329 15.58 2.42 -9.63
N HIS A 330 14.46 3.09 -9.43
CA HIS A 330 14.32 4.26 -8.55
C HIS A 330 13.81 3.92 -7.14
N GLN A 331 13.64 2.63 -6.81
CA GLN A 331 13.14 2.15 -5.53
C GLN A 331 11.82 2.82 -5.11
N LEU A 332 10.92 3.01 -6.08
CA LEU A 332 9.59 3.55 -5.84
C LEU A 332 8.78 2.57 -5.00
N GLN A 333 8.09 3.07 -3.98
CA GLN A 333 7.13 2.28 -3.24
C GLN A 333 5.82 2.20 -4.05
N GLN A 334 5.48 1.00 -4.52
CA GLN A 334 4.22 0.72 -5.21
C GLN A 334 3.65 -0.60 -4.68
N LEU A 335 2.69 -0.50 -3.77
CA LEU A 335 2.13 -1.64 -3.03
C LEU A 335 0.67 -1.95 -3.41
N ILE A 336 0.06 -1.16 -4.30
CA ILE A 336 -1.29 -1.42 -4.79
C ILE A 336 -1.26 -2.66 -5.68
N ARG A 337 -2.25 -3.55 -5.49
CA ARG A 337 -2.44 -4.76 -6.26
C ARG A 337 -3.79 -4.71 -6.99
N LEU A 338 -4.54 -5.78 -7.04
CA LEU A 338 -5.90 -5.78 -7.57
C LEU A 338 -6.79 -4.78 -6.80
N PRO A 339 -7.91 -4.32 -7.37
CA PRO A 339 -8.73 -3.28 -6.76
C PRO A 339 -9.00 -3.47 -5.27
N GLY A 340 -8.62 -2.48 -4.47
CA GLY A 340 -8.75 -2.49 -3.01
C GLY A 340 -7.66 -3.25 -2.25
N GLN A 341 -6.71 -3.87 -2.92
CA GLN A 341 -5.64 -4.64 -2.30
C GLN A 341 -4.37 -3.80 -2.11
N GLN A 342 -3.76 -3.93 -0.93
CA GLN A 342 -2.50 -3.31 -0.55
C GLN A 342 -1.52 -4.39 -0.09
N TYR A 343 -0.37 -4.50 -0.73
CA TYR A 343 0.65 -5.48 -0.38
C TYR A 343 1.33 -5.15 0.94
N ASP A 344 1.39 -6.15 1.83
CA ASP A 344 2.14 -6.12 3.07
C ASP A 344 3.42 -6.96 2.92
N GLU A 345 4.55 -6.30 2.76
CA GLU A 345 5.84 -6.94 2.49
C GLU A 345 6.28 -7.90 3.61
N GLU A 346 5.95 -7.59 4.84
CA GLU A 346 6.33 -8.39 6.01
C GLU A 346 5.66 -9.76 6.06
N SER A 347 4.39 -9.84 5.62
CA SER A 347 3.58 -11.07 5.69
C SER A 347 3.39 -11.75 4.33
N GLY A 348 3.61 -11.02 3.23
CA GLY A 348 3.27 -11.48 1.88
C GLY A 348 1.77 -11.47 1.58
N LEU A 349 0.95 -10.97 2.50
CA LEU A 349 -0.50 -10.86 2.33
C LEU A 349 -0.88 -9.54 1.68
N TYR A 350 -2.06 -9.50 1.05
CA TYR A 350 -2.67 -8.29 0.51
C TYR A 350 -3.83 -7.87 1.42
N TYR A 351 -3.67 -6.72 2.08
CA TYR A 351 -4.74 -6.13 2.89
C TYR A 351 -5.86 -5.62 1.98
N ASN A 352 -7.08 -6.09 2.19
CA ASN A 352 -8.26 -5.70 1.44
C ASN A 352 -9.39 -5.30 2.40
N ARG A 353 -9.28 -4.12 2.99
CA ARG A 353 -10.26 -3.47 3.86
C ARG A 353 -10.73 -4.34 5.03
N HIS A 354 -11.50 -5.39 4.78
CA HIS A 354 -12.09 -6.27 5.81
C HIS A 354 -11.36 -7.58 5.99
N ARG A 355 -10.54 -7.99 5.01
CA ARG A 355 -9.85 -9.28 4.99
C ARG A 355 -8.42 -9.15 4.46
N TYR A 356 -7.68 -10.22 4.61
CA TYR A 356 -6.36 -10.37 4.03
C TYR A 356 -6.37 -11.49 3.00
N TYR A 357 -5.85 -11.20 1.84
CA TYR A 357 -5.76 -12.12 0.71
C TYR A 357 -4.36 -12.73 0.65
N ASP A 358 -4.30 -14.07 0.51
CA ASP A 358 -3.06 -14.80 0.26
C ASP A 358 -2.96 -15.11 -1.25
N PRO A 359 -2.09 -14.38 -1.99
CA PRO A 359 -1.99 -14.57 -3.44
C PRO A 359 -1.39 -15.92 -3.83
N LEU A 360 -0.59 -16.54 -2.96
CA LEU A 360 -0.02 -17.88 -3.21
C LEU A 360 -1.10 -18.95 -3.27
N LYS A 361 -2.16 -18.81 -2.49
CA LYS A 361 -3.31 -19.72 -2.47
C LYS A 361 -4.47 -19.24 -3.33
N GLY A 362 -4.47 -17.96 -3.72
CA GLY A 362 -5.60 -17.35 -4.41
C GLY A 362 -6.86 -17.21 -3.54
N ARG A 363 -6.73 -17.07 -2.20
CA ARG A 363 -7.87 -16.99 -1.28
C ARG A 363 -7.61 -16.07 -0.11
N TYR A 364 -8.70 -15.65 0.54
CA TYR A 364 -8.66 -14.91 1.79
C TYR A 364 -8.37 -15.83 2.98
N ILE A 365 -7.70 -15.28 4.01
CA ILE A 365 -7.41 -15.95 5.27
C ILE A 365 -8.40 -15.52 6.37
#